data_15887903b101c9e4df71cfb237f40ecd
#
_entry.id   15887903b101c9e4df71cfb237f40ecd
#
_cell.length_a   1.000
_cell.length_b   1.000
_cell.length_c   1.000
_cell.angle_alpha   90.00
_cell.angle_beta   90.00
_cell.angle_gamma   90.00
#
_symmetry.space_group_name_H-M   'P 1'
#
loop_
_entity.id
_entity.type
_entity.pdbx_description
1 polymer ?
#
loop_
_entity_poly.entity_id
_entity_poly.type
_entity_poly.pdbx_seq_one_letter_code
_entity_poly.pdbx_strand_id
1 'polypeptide(L)'
;MYTAHVRSISMDHLKRMMDSGERFILLDVRTKNDYDKEHIKGARSMPLDEIDPAAEKTLKHDDDIIVYCDSFVCSASTSASKILAGMGFSKVRDYKGGLREWKGGGLPTESFS
;
A
#
# COMPACT_ATOMS: atom_id res chain seq x y z
N MET A 1 9.45 -17.12 -18.99
CA MET A 1 8.37 -16.91 -18.00
C MET A 1 8.64 -15.62 -17.23
N TYR A 2 7.69 -14.74 -17.23
CA TYR A 2 7.83 -13.48 -16.50
C TYR A 2 7.52 -13.70 -15.01
N THR A 3 8.45 -13.31 -14.16
CA THR A 3 8.25 -13.33 -12.72
C THR A 3 8.26 -11.89 -12.22
N ALA A 4 7.15 -11.46 -11.65
CA ALA A 4 7.05 -10.13 -11.10
C ALA A 4 7.87 -10.05 -9.80
N HIS A 5 8.83 -9.13 -9.75
CA HIS A 5 9.61 -8.87 -8.56
C HIS A 5 8.99 -7.70 -7.82
N VAL A 6 8.49 -7.97 -6.62
CA VAL A 6 7.96 -6.94 -5.75
C VAL A 6 8.97 -6.70 -4.64
N ARG A 7 9.39 -5.45 -4.48
CA ARG A 7 10.30 -5.07 -3.41
C ARG A 7 9.51 -4.78 -2.15
N SER A 8 10.11 -5.03 -1.01
CA SER A 8 9.56 -4.59 0.27
C SER A 8 10.16 -3.23 0.63
N ILE A 9 9.44 -2.50 1.49
CA ILE A 9 9.92 -1.21 2.00
C ILE A 9 9.75 -1.22 3.53
N SER A 10 10.73 -0.66 4.23
CA SER A 10 10.68 -0.58 5.70
C SER A 10 9.84 0.60 6.15
N MET A 11 9.43 0.56 7.43
CA MET A 11 8.72 1.67 8.06
C MET A 11 9.56 2.96 8.01
N ASP A 12 10.85 2.87 8.34
CA ASP A 12 11.73 4.04 8.33
C ASP A 12 11.85 4.65 6.94
N HIS A 13 11.96 3.82 5.91
CA HIS A 13 12.08 4.30 4.55
C HIS A 13 10.77 4.99 4.12
N LEU A 14 9.63 4.38 4.41
CA LEU A 14 8.33 4.97 4.10
C LEU A 14 8.15 6.32 4.80
N LYS A 15 8.53 6.39 6.08
CA LYS A 15 8.46 7.64 6.84
C LYS A 15 9.33 8.73 6.23
N ARG A 16 10.56 8.36 5.81
CA ARG A 16 11.45 9.33 5.16
C ARG A 16 10.89 9.85 3.85
N MET A 17 10.25 8.98 3.06
CA MET A 17 9.62 9.41 1.81
C MET A 17 8.52 10.42 2.06
N MET A 18 7.71 10.19 3.09
CA MET A 18 6.66 11.14 3.48
C MET A 18 7.25 12.48 3.92
N ASP A 19 8.27 12.42 4.78
CA ASP A 19 8.88 13.64 5.33
C ASP A 19 9.59 14.47 4.27
N SER A 20 10.16 13.83 3.25
CA SER A 20 10.86 14.52 2.17
C SER A 20 9.92 15.03 1.08
N GLY A 21 8.64 14.73 1.17
CA GLY A 21 7.67 15.15 0.15
C GLY A 21 7.77 14.41 -1.17
N GLU A 22 8.37 13.22 -1.18
CA GLU A 22 8.44 12.41 -2.39
C GLU A 22 7.04 12.06 -2.89
N ARG A 23 6.88 12.02 -4.21
CA ARG A 23 5.60 11.70 -4.83
C ARG A 23 5.45 10.18 -4.92
N PHE A 24 4.46 9.63 -4.25
CA PHE A 24 4.11 8.22 -4.34
C PHE A 24 2.64 8.03 -3.95
N ILE A 25 2.11 6.85 -4.26
CA ILE A 25 0.73 6.49 -3.93
C ILE A 25 0.78 5.37 -2.90
N LEU A 26 0.15 5.59 -1.75
CA LEU A 26 0.05 4.60 -0.68
C LEU A 26 -1.35 4.00 -0.69
N LEU A 27 -1.44 2.69 -0.87
CA LEU A 27 -2.72 1.99 -0.98
C LEU A 27 -2.95 1.08 0.23
N ASP A 28 -4.05 1.30 0.92
CA ASP A 28 -4.55 0.42 1.96
C ASP A 28 -5.43 -0.63 1.27
N VAL A 29 -4.97 -1.88 1.28
CA VAL A 29 -5.65 -2.97 0.58
C VAL A 29 -6.56 -3.80 1.48
N ARG A 30 -6.80 -3.33 2.69
CA ARG A 30 -7.79 -3.92 3.60
C ARG A 30 -9.19 -3.54 3.12
N THR A 31 -10.22 -3.99 3.83
CA THR A 31 -11.59 -3.59 3.50
C THR A 31 -11.75 -2.07 3.68
N LYS A 32 -12.69 -1.49 2.95
CA LYS A 32 -12.98 -0.07 3.11
C LYS A 32 -13.43 0.27 4.53
N ASN A 33 -14.15 -0.65 5.16
CA ASN A 33 -14.59 -0.47 6.54
C ASN A 33 -13.41 -0.31 7.50
N ASP A 34 -12.40 -1.16 7.36
CA ASP A 34 -11.18 -1.06 8.16
C ASP A 34 -10.41 0.22 7.86
N TYR A 35 -10.32 0.59 6.59
CA TYR A 35 -9.69 1.84 6.17
C TYR A 35 -10.37 3.06 6.82
N ASP A 36 -11.69 3.10 6.79
CA ASP A 36 -12.42 4.23 7.37
C ASP A 36 -12.20 4.35 8.89
N LYS A 37 -12.05 3.22 9.58
CA LYS A 37 -11.80 3.23 11.01
C LYS A 37 -10.45 3.81 11.35
N GLU A 38 -9.43 3.42 10.63
CA GLU A 38 -8.08 3.96 10.82
C GLU A 38 -7.18 3.52 9.68
N HIS A 39 -6.37 4.41 9.16
CA HIS A 39 -5.41 4.11 8.10
C HIS A 39 -4.18 5.03 8.23
N ILE A 40 -3.10 4.67 7.57
CA ILE A 40 -1.89 5.51 7.53
C ILE A 40 -2.24 6.83 6.86
N LYS A 41 -1.80 7.93 7.45
CA LYS A 41 -2.05 9.27 6.91
C LYS A 41 -1.64 9.36 5.44
N GLY A 42 -2.56 9.83 4.60
CA GLY A 42 -2.33 9.98 3.17
C GLY A 42 -2.63 8.76 2.33
N ALA A 43 -2.97 7.61 2.95
CA ALA A 43 -3.30 6.41 2.21
C ALA A 43 -4.65 6.52 1.53
N ARG A 44 -4.79 5.83 0.38
CA ARG A 44 -6.05 5.66 -0.32
C ARG A 44 -6.55 4.25 -0.12
N SER A 45 -7.87 4.08 -0.08
CA SER A 45 -8.47 2.75 0.01
C SER A 45 -8.52 2.10 -1.38
N MET A 46 -7.96 0.90 -1.48
CA MET A 46 -8.11 0.06 -2.67
C MET A 46 -8.13 -1.40 -2.23
N PRO A 47 -9.31 -1.88 -1.77
CA PRO A 47 -9.42 -3.25 -1.28
C PRO A 47 -8.90 -4.29 -2.26
N LEU A 48 -8.30 -5.35 -1.74
CA LEU A 48 -7.67 -6.39 -2.54
C LEU A 48 -8.58 -6.93 -3.66
N ASP A 49 -9.84 -7.16 -3.37
CA ASP A 49 -10.79 -7.73 -4.33
C ASP A 49 -11.28 -6.72 -5.37
N GLU A 50 -10.91 -5.46 -5.25
CA GLU A 50 -11.32 -4.40 -6.19
C GLU A 50 -10.14 -3.87 -7.01
N ILE A 51 -8.92 -4.37 -6.77
CA ILE A 51 -7.71 -3.82 -7.40
C ILE A 51 -7.78 -3.83 -8.92
N ASP A 52 -8.20 -4.94 -9.51
CA ASP A 52 -8.15 -5.10 -10.96
C ASP A 52 -8.88 -3.96 -11.68
N PRO A 53 -10.18 -3.73 -11.46
CA PRO A 53 -10.82 -2.62 -12.17
C PRO A 53 -10.37 -1.24 -11.65
N ALA A 54 -10.15 -1.09 -10.35
CA ALA A 54 -9.86 0.20 -9.76
C ALA A 54 -8.49 0.74 -10.18
N ALA A 55 -7.48 -0.12 -10.23
CA ALA A 55 -6.12 0.31 -10.53
C ALA A 55 -6.00 0.84 -11.96
N GLU A 56 -6.59 0.15 -12.93
CA GLU A 56 -6.53 0.59 -14.32
C GLU A 56 -7.21 1.94 -14.54
N LYS A 57 -8.21 2.27 -13.72
CA LYS A 57 -8.95 3.52 -13.85
C LYS A 57 -8.28 4.70 -13.17
N THR A 58 -7.49 4.45 -12.11
CA THR A 58 -7.04 5.51 -11.22
C THR A 58 -5.53 5.64 -11.10
N LEU A 59 -4.75 4.67 -11.60
CA LEU A 59 -3.31 4.65 -11.47
C LEU A 59 -2.64 4.59 -12.84
N LYS A 60 -1.43 5.12 -12.91
CA LYS A 60 -0.58 5.01 -14.10
C LYS A 60 0.44 3.91 -13.89
N HIS A 61 0.80 3.19 -14.95
CA HIS A 61 1.70 2.04 -14.88
C HIS A 61 3.11 2.40 -14.39
N ASP A 62 3.52 3.65 -14.48
CA ASP A 62 4.82 4.12 -13.98
C ASP A 62 4.73 4.86 -12.64
N ASP A 63 3.57 4.89 -12.01
CA ASP A 63 3.42 5.48 -10.67
C ASP A 63 4.24 4.69 -9.64
N ASP A 64 4.82 5.42 -8.67
CA ASP A 64 5.41 4.81 -7.48
C ASP A 64 4.27 4.39 -6.55
N ILE A 65 4.11 3.10 -6.36
CA ILE A 65 2.99 2.55 -5.58
C ILE A 65 3.52 1.75 -4.41
N ILE A 66 3.00 2.04 -3.22
CA ILE A 66 3.29 1.28 -2.01
C ILE A 66 1.97 0.74 -1.47
N VAL A 67 1.92 -0.56 -1.24
CA VAL A 67 0.72 -1.21 -0.69
C VAL A 67 0.98 -1.65 0.74
N TYR A 68 -0.03 -1.66 1.58
CA TYR A 68 0.08 -2.21 2.93
C TYR A 68 -1.24 -2.83 3.37
N CYS A 69 -1.16 -3.67 4.37
CA CYS A 69 -2.29 -4.34 5.00
C CYS A 69 -2.28 -4.06 6.50
N ASP A 70 -2.73 -5.00 7.30
CA ASP A 70 -2.87 -4.79 8.74
C ASP A 70 -1.55 -4.99 9.50
N SER A 71 -0.83 -6.07 9.19
CA SER A 71 0.39 -6.43 9.92
C SER A 71 1.25 -7.39 9.08
N PHE A 72 2.41 -7.75 9.63
CA PHE A 72 3.34 -8.69 8.98
C PHE A 72 2.71 -10.05 8.65
N VAL A 73 1.72 -10.49 9.43
CA VAL A 73 1.10 -11.80 9.21
C VAL A 73 -0.01 -11.76 8.15
N CYS A 74 -0.42 -10.58 7.75
CA CYS A 74 -1.46 -10.43 6.72
C CYS A 74 -0.84 -10.59 5.33
N SER A 75 -1.44 -11.43 4.49
CA SER A 75 -0.93 -11.69 3.14
C SER A 75 -1.57 -10.81 2.06
N ALA A 76 -2.53 -9.96 2.42
CA ALA A 76 -3.27 -9.18 1.43
C ALA A 76 -2.38 -8.20 0.66
N SER A 77 -1.42 -7.54 1.33
CA SER A 77 -0.52 -6.61 0.64
C SER A 77 0.41 -7.34 -0.31
N THR A 78 0.87 -8.54 0.07
CA THR A 78 1.69 -9.36 -0.81
C THR A 78 0.91 -9.76 -2.06
N SER A 79 -0.34 -10.19 -1.89
CA SER A 79 -1.21 -10.54 -3.01
C SER A 79 -1.49 -9.32 -3.89
N ALA A 80 -1.80 -8.19 -3.28
CA ALA A 80 -2.08 -6.94 -3.99
C ALA A 80 -0.89 -6.51 -4.83
N SER A 81 0.32 -6.55 -4.27
CA SER A 81 1.53 -6.14 -4.98
C SER A 81 1.80 -7.04 -6.19
N LYS A 82 1.55 -8.34 -6.05
CA LYS A 82 1.72 -9.28 -7.17
C LYS A 82 0.69 -9.02 -8.27
N ILE A 83 -0.56 -8.75 -7.89
CA ILE A 83 -1.62 -8.43 -8.86
C ILE A 83 -1.23 -7.17 -9.64
N LEU A 84 -0.84 -6.12 -8.95
CA LEU A 84 -0.45 -4.87 -9.60
C LEU A 84 0.75 -5.06 -10.52
N ALA A 85 1.78 -5.77 -10.07
CA ALA A 85 2.94 -6.05 -10.91
C ALA A 85 2.54 -6.85 -12.15
N GLY A 86 1.65 -7.82 -12.00
CA GLY A 86 1.12 -8.61 -13.12
C GLY A 86 0.29 -7.80 -14.10
N MET A 87 -0.29 -6.69 -13.66
CA MET A 87 -1.05 -5.77 -14.51
C MET A 87 -0.14 -4.78 -15.27
N GLY A 88 1.16 -4.81 -15.00
CA GLY A 88 2.10 -3.93 -15.68
C GLY A 88 2.54 -2.70 -14.90
N PHE A 89 2.14 -2.61 -13.62
CA PHE A 89 2.63 -1.53 -12.76
C PHE A 89 4.08 -1.86 -12.36
N SER A 90 5.03 -1.03 -12.79
CA SER A 90 6.45 -1.36 -12.75
C SER A 90 7.16 -1.00 -11.44
N LYS A 91 6.53 -0.16 -10.61
CA LYS A 91 7.17 0.38 -9.40
C LYS A 91 6.31 0.12 -8.17
N VAL A 92 6.10 -1.14 -7.84
CA VAL A 92 5.26 -1.55 -6.71
C VAL A 92 6.14 -2.04 -5.58
N ARG A 93 5.89 -1.55 -4.37
CA ARG A 93 6.58 -1.99 -3.16
C ARG A 93 5.54 -2.37 -2.10
N ASP A 94 5.90 -3.36 -1.30
CA ASP A 94 5.04 -3.91 -0.25
C ASP A 94 5.56 -3.48 1.12
N TYR A 95 4.78 -2.67 1.82
CA TYR A 95 5.07 -2.32 3.21
C TYR A 95 4.45 -3.38 4.12
N LYS A 96 5.21 -4.41 4.42
CA LYS A 96 4.71 -5.60 5.14
C LYS A 96 4.37 -5.34 6.60
N GLY A 97 5.02 -4.37 7.24
CA GLY A 97 4.73 -4.05 8.63
C GLY A 97 3.29 -3.59 8.84
N GLY A 98 2.75 -2.91 7.86
CA GLY A 98 1.35 -2.52 7.85
C GLY A 98 0.97 -1.50 8.90
N LEU A 99 -0.33 -1.35 9.08
CA LEU A 99 -0.87 -0.38 10.03
C LEU A 99 -0.38 -0.64 11.45
N ARG A 100 -0.28 -1.90 11.83
CA ARG A 100 0.10 -2.26 13.21
C ARG A 100 1.51 -1.78 13.56
N GLU A 101 2.48 -2.02 12.69
CA GLU A 101 3.85 -1.54 12.91
C GLU A 101 3.90 -0.01 12.92
N TRP A 102 3.20 0.61 11.97
CA TRP A 102 3.15 2.06 11.84
C TRP A 102 2.62 2.73 13.12
N LYS A 103 1.52 2.22 13.65
CA LYS A 103 0.95 2.71 14.91
C LYS A 103 1.87 2.44 16.09
N GLY A 104 2.49 1.27 16.12
CA GLY A 104 3.44 0.91 17.17
C GLY A 104 4.63 1.83 17.22
N GLY A 105 5.01 2.40 16.10
CA GLY A 105 6.06 3.40 16.00
C GLY A 105 5.61 4.83 16.33
N GLY A 106 4.34 5.01 16.67
CA GLY A 106 3.80 6.34 16.99
C GLY A 106 3.61 7.24 15.78
N LEU A 107 3.52 6.67 14.59
CA LEU A 107 3.44 7.44 13.36
C LEU A 107 1.98 7.82 13.00
N PRO A 108 1.77 8.88 12.20
CA PRO A 108 0.44 9.47 12.05
C PRO A 108 -0.54 8.61 11.26
N THR A 109 -1.77 8.56 11.77
CA THR A 109 -2.90 7.88 11.13
C THR A 109 -4.07 8.84 10.99
N GLU A 110 -5.06 8.43 10.21
CA GLU A 110 -6.31 9.17 9.98
C GLU A 110 -7.48 8.23 10.09
N SER A 111 -8.67 8.79 10.31
CA SER A 111 -9.92 8.02 10.27
C SER A 111 -11.01 8.85 9.62
N PHE A 112 -11.98 8.16 8.97
CA PHE A 112 -13.13 8.76 8.31
C PHE A 112 -14.43 8.21 8.90
N SER A 113 -14.47 8.01 10.18
CA SER A 113 -15.69 7.53 10.83
C SER A 113 -16.57 8.67 11.31
#